data_5fa9103e67e523680e9a5ff560e8ac8a
#
_entry.id   5fa9103e67e523680e9a5ff560e8ac8a
#
_cell.length_a   1.000
_cell.length_b   1.000
_cell.length_c   1.000
_cell.angle_alpha   90.00
_cell.angle_beta   90.00
_cell.angle_gamma   90.00
#
_symmetry.space_group_name_H-M   'P 1'
#
loop_
_entity.id
_entity.type
_entity.pdbx_description
1 polymer ?
#
loop_
_entity_poly.entity_id
_entity_poly.type
_entity_poly.pdbx_seq_one_letter_code
_entity_poly.pdbx_strand_id
1 'polypeptide(L)'
;MFLAFCSQVAELVVKHNPADVAAIGELPLSLEGFGPTVEEVRKGLIGKIGENMSIRRFKRYADGGQLAAYLHGVRIGVMVEFDGEQTAAKDTAMHIAAMKPVSLSSADVPAELVAKERSVAEAKAAESGKPADIAAKMIEGSIQKYLKEVSLLDQVFVKAADGKQTVAAYLKSANTTVKGFTMFVVGEGIEKKVDDFAAEVAAQVAAATQGA
;
A
#
# COMPACT_ATOMS: atom_id res chain seq x y z
N MET A 1 -12.27 19.65 8.44
CA MET A 1 -12.19 20.01 7.01
C MET A 1 -11.59 18.87 6.19
N PHE A 2 -10.28 18.61 6.18
CA PHE A 2 -9.66 17.53 5.39
C PHE A 2 -10.27 16.14 5.68
N LEU A 3 -10.38 15.74 6.95
CA LEU A 3 -10.99 14.46 7.32
C LEU A 3 -12.46 14.36 6.89
N ALA A 4 -13.22 15.45 6.97
CA ALA A 4 -14.60 15.47 6.48
C ALA A 4 -14.67 15.25 4.96
N PHE A 5 -13.76 15.88 4.20
CA PHE A 5 -13.64 15.64 2.77
C PHE A 5 -13.34 14.17 2.47
N CYS A 6 -12.37 13.57 3.15
CA CYS A 6 -12.03 12.15 2.97
C CYS A 6 -13.22 11.22 3.25
N SER A 7 -13.96 11.47 4.35
CA SER A 7 -15.14 10.67 4.70
C SER A 7 -16.25 10.80 3.66
N GLN A 8 -16.55 12.02 3.22
CA GLN A 8 -17.60 12.26 2.22
C GLN A 8 -17.22 11.66 0.85
N VAL A 9 -15.96 11.75 0.44
CA VAL A 9 -15.50 11.06 -0.79
C VAL A 9 -15.67 9.55 -0.68
N ALA A 10 -15.33 8.96 0.47
CA ALA A 10 -15.53 7.51 0.68
C ALA A 10 -17.01 7.11 0.62
N GLU A 11 -17.91 7.91 1.23
CA GLU A 11 -19.37 7.70 1.14
C GLU A 11 -19.87 7.80 -0.30
N LEU A 12 -19.39 8.79 -1.07
CA LEU A 12 -19.75 8.94 -2.48
C LEU A 12 -19.28 7.75 -3.31
N VAL A 13 -18.08 7.20 -3.06
CA VAL A 13 -17.58 5.98 -3.71
C VAL A 13 -18.49 4.79 -3.42
N VAL A 14 -18.93 4.62 -2.18
CA VAL A 14 -19.86 3.55 -1.81
C VAL A 14 -21.21 3.72 -2.53
N LYS A 15 -21.74 4.94 -2.55
CA LYS A 15 -23.07 5.26 -3.09
C LYS A 15 -23.13 5.17 -4.61
N HIS A 16 -22.11 5.70 -5.30
CA HIS A 16 -22.15 5.90 -6.75
C HIS A 16 -21.35 4.87 -7.54
N ASN A 17 -20.50 4.07 -6.87
CA ASN A 17 -19.64 3.06 -7.50
C ASN A 17 -18.90 3.59 -8.75
N PRO A 18 -18.10 4.67 -8.61
CA PRO A 18 -17.39 5.24 -9.76
C PRO A 18 -16.45 4.23 -10.40
N ALA A 19 -16.27 4.33 -11.71
CA ALA A 19 -15.43 3.42 -12.47
C ALA A 19 -13.93 3.61 -12.16
N ASP A 20 -13.53 4.87 -11.94
CA ASP A 20 -12.15 5.26 -11.70
C ASP A 20 -12.05 6.54 -10.85
N VAL A 21 -10.81 6.98 -10.61
CA VAL A 21 -10.55 8.19 -9.80
C VAL A 21 -11.04 9.46 -10.50
N ALA A 22 -11.02 9.52 -11.84
CA ALA A 22 -11.51 10.68 -12.58
C ALA A 22 -13.02 10.85 -12.37
N ALA A 23 -13.77 9.74 -12.43
CA ALA A 23 -15.21 9.73 -12.18
C ALA A 23 -15.56 10.18 -10.75
N ILE A 24 -14.69 9.96 -9.75
CA ILE A 24 -14.89 10.51 -8.40
C ILE A 24 -14.89 12.03 -8.43
N GLY A 25 -14.01 12.65 -9.20
CA GLY A 25 -13.89 14.11 -9.30
C GLY A 25 -15.17 14.79 -9.73
N GLU A 26 -15.95 14.14 -10.58
CA GLU A 26 -17.22 14.64 -11.13
C GLU A 26 -18.43 14.45 -10.18
N LEU A 27 -18.28 13.68 -9.12
CA LEU A 27 -19.39 13.43 -8.19
C LEU A 27 -19.81 14.71 -7.45
N PRO A 28 -21.13 14.86 -7.18
CA PRO A 28 -21.64 16.05 -6.51
C PRO A 28 -21.16 16.11 -5.06
N LEU A 29 -20.51 17.19 -4.70
CA LEU A 29 -20.07 17.47 -3.33
C LEU A 29 -20.07 18.97 -3.09
N SER A 30 -20.57 19.37 -1.92
CA SER A 30 -20.43 20.73 -1.41
C SER A 30 -19.91 20.66 0.04
N LEU A 31 -18.81 21.34 0.32
CA LEU A 31 -18.17 21.34 1.63
C LEU A 31 -17.49 22.68 1.90
N GLU A 32 -17.75 23.28 3.03
CA GLU A 32 -17.07 24.50 3.50
C GLU A 32 -17.16 25.70 2.52
N GLY A 33 -18.25 25.78 1.76
CA GLY A 33 -18.44 26.83 0.76
C GLY A 33 -17.78 26.55 -0.61
N PHE A 34 -17.18 25.39 -0.77
CA PHE A 34 -16.67 24.90 -2.06
C PHE A 34 -17.64 23.89 -2.69
N GLY A 35 -17.59 23.72 -3.99
CA GLY A 35 -18.44 22.83 -4.79
C GLY A 35 -18.73 23.45 -6.14
N PRO A 36 -19.56 22.79 -6.96
CA PRO A 36 -20.49 21.71 -6.64
C PRO A 36 -19.92 20.26 -6.83
N THR A 37 -18.66 20.08 -7.14
CA THR A 37 -18.09 18.74 -7.36
C THR A 37 -16.94 18.41 -6.39
N VAL A 38 -16.60 17.12 -6.28
CA VAL A 38 -15.45 16.66 -5.48
C VAL A 38 -14.16 17.35 -5.89
N GLU A 39 -13.94 17.53 -7.22
CA GLU A 39 -12.74 18.19 -7.72
C GLU A 39 -12.68 19.67 -7.35
N GLU A 40 -13.79 20.38 -7.40
CA GLU A 40 -13.84 21.79 -7.00
C GLU A 40 -13.66 21.96 -5.49
N VAL A 41 -14.24 21.09 -4.68
CA VAL A 41 -13.99 21.07 -3.23
C VAL A 41 -12.50 20.78 -2.96
N ARG A 42 -11.91 19.81 -3.65
CA ARG A 42 -10.48 19.50 -3.51
C ARG A 42 -9.59 20.70 -3.82
N LYS A 43 -9.83 21.38 -4.95
CA LYS A 43 -9.09 22.61 -5.34
C LYS A 43 -9.28 23.75 -4.32
N GLY A 44 -10.48 23.95 -3.85
CA GLY A 44 -10.78 24.94 -2.82
C GLY A 44 -10.04 24.65 -1.51
N LEU A 45 -9.99 23.38 -1.10
CA LEU A 45 -9.26 22.95 0.10
C LEU A 45 -7.75 23.12 -0.06
N ILE A 46 -7.17 22.84 -1.25
CA ILE A 46 -5.76 23.13 -1.52
C ILE A 46 -5.45 24.61 -1.31
N GLY A 47 -6.25 25.51 -1.87
CA GLY A 47 -6.09 26.93 -1.69
C GLY A 47 -6.22 27.39 -0.23
N LYS A 48 -7.13 26.78 0.55
CA LYS A 48 -7.37 27.12 1.95
C LYS A 48 -6.31 26.55 2.91
N ILE A 49 -5.81 25.35 2.65
CA ILE A 49 -4.85 24.63 3.52
C ILE A 49 -3.42 24.97 3.14
N GLY A 50 -3.17 25.29 1.87
CA GLY A 50 -1.82 25.58 1.35
C GLY A 50 -1.02 24.31 0.99
N GLU A 51 -1.65 23.14 1.00
CA GLU A 51 -0.99 21.86 0.69
C GLU A 51 -1.66 21.17 -0.49
N ASN A 52 -0.86 20.67 -1.42
CA ASN A 52 -1.37 19.89 -2.54
C ASN A 52 -1.88 18.52 -2.08
N MET A 53 -3.06 18.14 -2.55
CA MET A 53 -3.67 16.86 -2.25
C MET A 53 -4.33 16.27 -3.50
N SER A 54 -4.31 14.94 -3.63
CA SER A 54 -4.95 14.23 -4.73
C SER A 54 -5.57 12.92 -4.26
N ILE A 55 -6.70 12.56 -4.87
CA ILE A 55 -7.27 11.23 -4.75
C ILE A 55 -6.55 10.39 -5.79
N ARG A 56 -5.77 9.39 -5.37
CA ARG A 56 -4.96 8.57 -6.28
C ARG A 56 -5.48 7.17 -6.48
N ARG A 57 -6.11 6.62 -5.47
CA ARG A 57 -6.60 5.23 -5.45
C ARG A 57 -7.82 5.13 -4.56
N PHE A 58 -8.68 4.20 -4.88
CA PHE A 58 -9.75 3.74 -4.00
C PHE A 58 -9.97 2.23 -4.20
N LYS A 59 -10.62 1.61 -3.25
CA LYS A 59 -11.10 0.24 -3.35
C LYS A 59 -12.49 0.18 -2.74
N ARG A 60 -13.45 -0.37 -3.50
CA ARG A 60 -14.79 -0.66 -3.04
C ARG A 60 -14.98 -2.17 -2.96
N TYR A 61 -15.51 -2.63 -1.85
CA TYR A 61 -15.92 -4.01 -1.65
C TYR A 61 -17.44 -4.05 -1.77
N ALA A 62 -17.98 -4.92 -2.64
CA ALA A 62 -19.40 -4.94 -2.96
C ALA A 62 -20.04 -6.33 -2.80
N ASP A 63 -19.24 -7.39 -2.66
CA ASP A 63 -19.68 -8.77 -2.78
C ASP A 63 -20.31 -9.35 -1.49
N GLY A 64 -20.61 -8.50 -0.51
CA GLY A 64 -21.33 -8.88 0.71
C GLY A 64 -20.51 -9.68 1.72
N GLY A 65 -19.19 -9.79 1.56
CA GLY A 65 -18.28 -10.43 2.52
C GLY A 65 -18.14 -9.62 3.83
N GLN A 66 -17.67 -10.27 4.88
CA GLN A 66 -17.33 -9.59 6.12
C GLN A 66 -16.04 -8.77 5.91
N LEU A 67 -16.00 -7.56 6.48
CA LEU A 67 -14.88 -6.65 6.36
C LEU A 67 -14.35 -6.25 7.73
N ALA A 68 -13.03 -6.25 7.88
CA ALA A 68 -12.34 -5.72 9.04
C ALA A 68 -11.40 -4.59 8.60
N ALA A 69 -11.55 -3.43 9.22
CA ALA A 69 -10.70 -2.27 8.97
C ALA A 69 -9.73 -2.04 10.11
N TYR A 70 -8.51 -1.60 9.77
CA TYR A 70 -7.52 -1.12 10.73
C TYR A 70 -6.85 0.15 10.20
N LEU A 71 -6.78 1.16 11.04
CA LEU A 71 -6.07 2.41 10.78
C LEU A 71 -4.87 2.51 11.72
N HIS A 72 -3.68 2.61 11.15
CA HIS A 72 -2.47 2.88 11.92
C HIS A 72 -2.12 4.36 11.86
N GLY A 73 -2.53 5.08 12.90
CA GLY A 73 -2.49 6.54 12.90
C GLY A 73 -3.31 7.11 11.73
N VAL A 74 -2.75 8.12 11.08
CA VAL A 74 -3.36 8.79 9.91
C VAL A 74 -2.71 8.38 8.59
N ARG A 75 -1.79 7.42 8.60
CA ARG A 75 -0.93 7.12 7.44
C ARG A 75 -1.20 5.80 6.76
N ILE A 76 -1.66 4.79 7.47
CA ILE A 76 -1.87 3.45 6.91
C ILE A 76 -3.31 3.04 7.17
N GLY A 77 -4.01 2.68 6.09
CA GLY A 77 -5.33 2.06 6.15
C GLY A 77 -5.26 0.65 5.59
N VAL A 78 -5.81 -0.31 6.31
CA VAL A 78 -5.93 -1.71 5.88
C VAL A 78 -7.38 -2.13 5.94
N MET A 79 -7.84 -2.80 4.89
CA MET A 79 -9.12 -3.50 4.83
C MET A 79 -8.87 -4.97 4.54
N VAL A 80 -9.48 -5.84 5.31
CA VAL A 80 -9.40 -7.30 5.15
C VAL A 80 -10.80 -7.83 4.88
N GLU A 81 -10.96 -8.59 3.82
CA GLU A 81 -12.15 -9.38 3.53
C GLU A 81 -11.96 -10.79 4.09
N PHE A 82 -12.94 -11.28 4.85
CA PHE A 82 -12.79 -12.54 5.58
C PHE A 82 -14.13 -13.26 5.80
N ASP A 83 -14.03 -14.53 6.20
CA ASP A 83 -15.10 -15.30 6.82
C ASP A 83 -14.62 -15.81 8.18
N GLY A 84 -15.43 -15.66 9.22
CA GLY A 84 -15.09 -16.15 10.57
C GLY A 84 -15.07 -15.09 11.64
N GLU A 85 -14.05 -15.10 12.51
CA GLU A 85 -13.97 -14.27 13.70
C GLU A 85 -13.46 -12.85 13.41
N GLN A 86 -14.26 -11.85 13.76
CA GLN A 86 -13.94 -10.42 13.59
C GLN A 86 -12.63 -10.00 14.26
N THR A 87 -12.34 -10.54 15.44
CA THR A 87 -11.10 -10.22 16.17
C THR A 87 -9.88 -10.72 15.41
N ALA A 88 -9.94 -11.96 14.89
CA ALA A 88 -8.83 -12.52 14.12
C ALA A 88 -8.57 -11.72 12.84
N ALA A 89 -9.62 -11.27 12.17
CA ALA A 89 -9.48 -10.41 10.99
C ALA A 89 -8.89 -9.03 11.31
N LYS A 90 -9.28 -8.40 12.43
CA LYS A 90 -8.69 -7.13 12.91
C LYS A 90 -7.22 -7.28 13.29
N ASP A 91 -6.87 -8.36 13.98
CA ASP A 91 -5.49 -8.64 14.34
C ASP A 91 -4.62 -8.89 13.09
N THR A 92 -5.20 -9.55 12.09
CA THR A 92 -4.54 -9.72 10.78
C THR A 92 -4.39 -8.38 10.04
N ALA A 93 -5.40 -7.51 10.06
CA ALA A 93 -5.29 -6.17 9.48
C ALA A 93 -4.17 -5.34 10.15
N MET A 94 -4.03 -5.45 11.47
CA MET A 94 -2.92 -4.82 12.20
C MET A 94 -1.57 -5.42 11.81
N HIS A 95 -1.48 -6.74 11.66
CA HIS A 95 -0.28 -7.43 11.17
C HIS A 95 0.11 -6.93 9.77
N ILE A 96 -0.86 -6.80 8.84
CA ILE A 96 -0.63 -6.28 7.49
C ILE A 96 -0.05 -4.86 7.54
N ALA A 97 -0.58 -3.99 8.39
CA ALA A 97 -0.06 -2.63 8.54
C ALA A 97 1.41 -2.61 9.02
N ALA A 98 1.79 -3.55 9.89
CA ALA A 98 3.14 -3.66 10.44
C ALA A 98 4.12 -4.32 9.47
N MET A 99 3.74 -5.47 8.88
CA MET A 99 4.63 -6.35 8.11
C MET A 99 4.58 -6.11 6.60
N LYS A 100 3.56 -5.39 6.12
CA LYS A 100 3.39 -4.95 4.73
C LYS A 100 3.56 -6.08 3.71
N PRO A 101 2.81 -7.19 3.82
CA PRO A 101 2.85 -8.23 2.81
C PRO A 101 2.43 -7.70 1.45
N VAL A 102 2.97 -8.28 0.39
CA VAL A 102 2.68 -7.91 -1.00
C VAL A 102 1.46 -8.67 -1.53
N SER A 103 1.27 -9.92 -1.07
CA SER A 103 0.19 -10.81 -1.52
C SER A 103 -0.39 -11.61 -0.37
N LEU A 104 -1.53 -12.25 -0.63
CA LEU A 104 -2.18 -13.16 0.31
C LEU A 104 -1.34 -14.43 0.51
N SER A 105 -0.94 -15.07 -0.59
CA SER A 105 -0.13 -16.28 -0.60
C SER A 105 1.09 -16.13 -1.53
N SER A 106 2.04 -17.06 -1.43
CA SER A 106 3.22 -17.10 -2.30
C SER A 106 2.89 -17.32 -3.78
N ALA A 107 1.75 -17.94 -4.08
CA ALA A 107 1.27 -18.11 -5.45
C ALA A 107 0.78 -16.80 -6.09
N ASP A 108 0.38 -15.82 -5.27
CA ASP A 108 -0.20 -14.55 -5.71
C ASP A 108 0.85 -13.44 -5.83
N VAL A 109 2.13 -13.74 -5.52
CA VAL A 109 3.22 -12.75 -5.65
C VAL A 109 3.43 -12.41 -7.12
N PRO A 110 3.41 -11.10 -7.51
CA PRO A 110 3.62 -10.69 -8.89
C PRO A 110 4.91 -11.25 -9.48
N ALA A 111 4.82 -11.85 -10.67
CA ALA A 111 5.95 -12.50 -11.33
C ALA A 111 7.15 -11.57 -11.55
N GLU A 112 6.90 -10.28 -11.78
CA GLU A 112 7.94 -9.26 -11.92
C GLU A 112 8.78 -9.08 -10.64
N LEU A 113 8.15 -9.16 -9.46
CA LEU A 113 8.86 -9.08 -8.19
C LEU A 113 9.71 -10.33 -7.95
N VAL A 114 9.18 -11.50 -8.28
CA VAL A 114 9.92 -12.77 -8.21
C VAL A 114 11.11 -12.75 -9.19
N ALA A 115 10.91 -12.27 -10.42
CA ALA A 115 11.98 -12.14 -11.42
C ALA A 115 13.08 -11.17 -10.95
N LYS A 116 12.71 -10.04 -10.35
CA LYS A 116 13.66 -9.08 -9.78
C LYS A 116 14.47 -9.70 -8.66
N GLU A 117 13.85 -10.41 -7.73
CA GLU A 117 14.55 -11.09 -6.63
C GLU A 117 15.45 -12.20 -7.16
N ARG A 118 15.01 -12.96 -8.20
CA ARG A 118 15.83 -13.96 -8.86
C ARG A 118 17.10 -13.34 -9.45
N SER A 119 17.01 -12.24 -10.15
CA SER A 119 18.18 -11.54 -10.70
C SER A 119 19.17 -11.12 -9.60
N VAL A 120 18.68 -10.64 -8.46
CA VAL A 120 19.53 -10.32 -7.31
C VAL A 120 20.18 -11.56 -6.71
N ALA A 121 19.44 -12.67 -6.59
CA ALA A 121 19.96 -13.93 -6.08
C ALA A 121 21.01 -14.54 -7.02
N GLU A 122 20.83 -14.45 -8.33
CA GLU A 122 21.78 -14.89 -9.35
C GLU A 122 23.08 -14.08 -9.29
N ALA A 123 23.02 -12.76 -9.17
CA ALA A 123 24.19 -11.92 -9.01
C ALA A 123 24.99 -12.30 -7.74
N LYS A 124 24.31 -12.45 -6.59
CA LYS A 124 24.95 -12.90 -5.34
C LYS A 124 25.57 -14.30 -5.45
N ALA A 125 24.90 -15.22 -6.14
CA ALA A 125 25.42 -16.57 -6.35
C ALA A 125 26.67 -16.56 -7.23
N ALA A 126 26.69 -15.75 -8.29
CA ALA A 126 27.88 -15.58 -9.15
C ALA A 126 29.06 -15.00 -8.38
N GLU A 127 28.86 -13.97 -7.55
CA GLU A 127 29.92 -13.40 -6.71
C GLU A 127 30.45 -14.37 -5.65
N SER A 128 29.66 -15.37 -5.24
CA SER A 128 30.08 -16.36 -4.22
C SER A 128 31.17 -17.31 -4.64
N GLY A 129 31.45 -17.45 -5.95
CA GLY A 129 32.45 -18.37 -6.53
C GLY A 129 32.16 -19.86 -6.27
N LYS A 130 30.93 -20.21 -5.86
CA LYS A 130 30.55 -21.59 -5.54
C LYS A 130 30.26 -22.41 -6.80
N PRO A 131 30.38 -23.75 -6.73
CA PRO A 131 29.98 -24.64 -7.81
C PRO A 131 28.53 -24.39 -8.26
N ALA A 132 28.25 -24.64 -9.55
CA ALA A 132 26.97 -24.32 -10.18
C ALA A 132 25.75 -24.97 -9.49
N ASP A 133 25.89 -26.20 -9.00
CA ASP A 133 24.84 -26.91 -8.27
C ASP A 133 24.53 -26.29 -6.91
N ILE A 134 25.53 -25.76 -6.22
CA ILE A 134 25.36 -25.02 -4.95
C ILE A 134 24.77 -23.64 -5.23
N ALA A 135 25.26 -22.95 -6.26
CA ALA A 135 24.72 -21.66 -6.68
C ALA A 135 23.24 -21.76 -7.03
N ALA A 136 22.83 -22.79 -7.79
CA ALA A 136 21.41 -23.01 -8.10
C ALA A 136 20.54 -23.23 -6.86
N LYS A 137 21.02 -24.01 -5.87
CA LYS A 137 20.30 -24.17 -4.59
C LYS A 137 20.22 -22.90 -3.77
N MET A 138 21.25 -22.06 -3.80
CA MET A 138 21.26 -20.77 -3.13
C MET A 138 20.22 -19.82 -3.73
N ILE A 139 20.12 -19.76 -5.06
CA ILE A 139 19.14 -18.95 -5.78
C ILE A 139 17.73 -19.40 -5.39
N GLU A 140 17.44 -20.70 -5.50
CA GLU A 140 16.10 -21.21 -5.17
C GLU A 140 15.75 -21.01 -3.69
N GLY A 141 16.69 -21.23 -2.77
CA GLY A 141 16.52 -20.95 -1.35
C GLY A 141 16.23 -19.47 -1.05
N SER A 142 16.89 -18.53 -1.78
CA SER A 142 16.64 -17.11 -1.68
C SER A 142 15.21 -16.75 -2.13
N ILE A 143 14.78 -17.31 -3.27
CA ILE A 143 13.42 -17.11 -3.78
C ILE A 143 12.36 -17.62 -2.80
N GLN A 144 12.53 -18.83 -2.28
CA GLN A 144 11.62 -19.41 -1.30
C GLN A 144 11.54 -18.58 0.00
N LYS A 145 12.68 -18.07 0.44
CA LYS A 145 12.72 -17.15 1.60
C LYS A 145 11.96 -15.86 1.31
N TYR A 146 12.23 -15.23 0.17
CA TYR A 146 11.55 -14.01 -0.25
C TYR A 146 10.03 -14.20 -0.32
N LEU A 147 9.56 -15.26 -0.98
CA LEU A 147 8.13 -15.58 -1.09
C LEU A 147 7.46 -15.66 0.29
N LYS A 148 8.11 -16.30 1.27
CA LYS A 148 7.60 -16.38 2.65
C LYS A 148 7.59 -15.01 3.36
N GLU A 149 8.59 -14.19 3.09
CA GLU A 149 8.69 -12.85 3.71
C GLU A 149 7.63 -11.88 3.19
N VAL A 150 7.20 -12.00 1.92
CA VAL A 150 6.24 -11.08 1.32
C VAL A 150 4.81 -11.60 1.25
N SER A 151 4.56 -12.85 1.64
CA SER A 151 3.24 -13.49 1.59
C SER A 151 2.58 -13.49 2.96
N LEU A 152 1.40 -12.88 3.08
CA LEU A 152 0.69 -12.71 4.35
C LEU A 152 0.58 -14.01 5.14
N LEU A 153 0.10 -15.08 4.51
CA LEU A 153 -0.18 -16.34 5.19
C LEU A 153 1.07 -17.04 5.71
N ASP A 154 2.21 -16.81 5.08
CA ASP A 154 3.49 -17.43 5.42
C ASP A 154 4.30 -16.62 6.45
N GLN A 155 3.99 -15.33 6.61
CA GLN A 155 4.65 -14.48 7.60
C GLN A 155 4.41 -14.96 9.03
N VAL A 156 5.42 -14.78 9.88
CA VAL A 156 5.25 -14.98 11.34
C VAL A 156 4.32 -13.92 11.88
N PHE A 157 3.27 -14.33 12.57
CA PHE A 157 2.26 -13.43 13.09
C PHE A 157 2.84 -12.47 14.13
N VAL A 158 2.57 -11.18 13.99
CA VAL A 158 3.17 -10.12 14.84
C VAL A 158 2.86 -10.30 16.35
N LYS A 159 1.76 -10.95 16.68
CA LYS A 159 1.35 -11.27 18.07
C LYS A 159 1.66 -12.71 18.47
N ALA A 160 2.42 -13.46 17.70
CA ALA A 160 2.78 -14.84 18.02
C ALA A 160 3.56 -14.89 19.34
N ALA A 161 3.01 -15.52 20.37
CA ALA A 161 3.63 -15.62 21.68
C ALA A 161 4.94 -16.43 21.64
N ASP A 162 5.02 -17.42 20.73
CA ASP A 162 6.18 -18.29 20.53
C ASP A 162 7.19 -17.73 19.48
N GLY A 163 6.86 -16.60 18.84
CA GLY A 163 7.65 -16.01 17.77
C GLY A 163 7.77 -16.89 16.51
N LYS A 164 6.91 -17.89 16.34
CA LYS A 164 6.98 -18.88 15.25
C LYS A 164 5.66 -19.12 14.54
N GLN A 165 4.53 -18.90 15.24
CA GLN A 165 3.20 -19.10 14.66
C GLN A 165 3.02 -18.23 13.42
N THR A 166 2.70 -18.84 12.28
CA THR A 166 2.39 -18.10 11.06
C THR A 166 0.98 -17.51 11.11
N VAL A 167 0.72 -16.50 10.25
CA VAL A 167 -0.62 -15.93 10.07
C VAL A 167 -1.63 -17.02 9.68
N ALA A 168 -1.25 -17.94 8.77
CA ALA A 168 -2.09 -19.08 8.41
C ALA A 168 -2.46 -19.96 9.61
N ALA A 169 -1.49 -20.28 10.47
CA ALA A 169 -1.72 -21.09 11.66
C ALA A 169 -2.63 -20.36 12.67
N TYR A 170 -2.41 -19.05 12.86
CA TYR A 170 -3.26 -18.22 13.71
C TYR A 170 -4.71 -18.19 13.22
N LEU A 171 -4.92 -17.88 11.93
CA LEU A 171 -6.25 -17.83 11.31
C LEU A 171 -6.98 -19.17 11.41
N LYS A 172 -6.27 -20.29 11.18
CA LYS A 172 -6.82 -21.62 11.32
C LYS A 172 -7.27 -21.91 12.76
N SER A 173 -6.48 -21.50 13.76
CA SER A 173 -6.85 -21.67 15.17
C SER A 173 -8.07 -20.85 15.58
N ALA A 174 -8.33 -19.74 14.89
CA ALA A 174 -9.48 -18.88 15.09
C ALA A 174 -10.67 -19.21 14.13
N ASN A 175 -10.65 -20.34 13.42
CA ASN A 175 -11.66 -20.69 12.41
C ASN A 175 -11.98 -19.54 11.44
N THR A 176 -10.96 -18.83 11.00
CA THR A 176 -11.09 -17.64 10.17
C THR A 176 -10.34 -17.81 8.86
N THR A 177 -10.93 -17.37 7.78
CA THR A 177 -10.32 -17.38 6.44
C THR A 177 -10.28 -15.95 5.90
N VAL A 178 -9.10 -15.49 5.54
CA VAL A 178 -8.91 -14.22 4.83
C VAL A 178 -8.99 -14.49 3.33
N LYS A 179 -9.88 -13.77 2.64
CA LYS A 179 -10.09 -13.86 1.18
C LYS A 179 -9.18 -12.91 0.41
N GLY A 180 -8.87 -11.77 1.01
CA GLY A 180 -8.05 -10.75 0.43
C GLY A 180 -7.86 -9.56 1.35
N PHE A 181 -6.96 -8.68 0.97
CA PHE A 181 -6.74 -7.43 1.70
C PHE A 181 -6.38 -6.29 0.75
N THR A 182 -6.57 -5.09 1.23
CA THR A 182 -6.07 -3.86 0.60
C THR A 182 -5.38 -3.03 1.66
N MET A 183 -4.18 -2.56 1.36
CA MET A 183 -3.44 -1.64 2.20
C MET A 183 -3.13 -0.37 1.42
N PHE A 184 -3.42 0.79 2.00
CA PHE A 184 -3.02 2.08 1.48
C PHE A 184 -2.13 2.80 2.48
N VAL A 185 -1.03 3.32 1.95
CA VAL A 185 -0.07 4.14 2.72
C VAL A 185 -0.05 5.54 2.11
N VAL A 186 -0.24 6.56 2.95
CA VAL A 186 -0.20 7.95 2.49
C VAL A 186 1.19 8.27 1.95
N GLY A 187 1.23 8.84 0.75
CA GLY A 187 2.48 9.20 0.08
C GLY A 187 3.20 8.05 -0.63
N GLU A 188 2.70 6.80 -0.54
CA GLU A 188 3.30 5.67 -1.24
C GLU A 188 3.25 5.87 -2.77
N GLY A 189 4.38 5.58 -3.45
CA GLY A 189 4.49 5.70 -4.91
C GLY A 189 4.51 7.15 -5.44
N ILE A 190 4.70 8.15 -4.57
CA ILE A 190 5.01 9.51 -4.99
C ILE A 190 6.53 9.62 -5.07
N GLU A 191 7.05 9.89 -6.27
CA GLU A 191 8.44 10.29 -6.43
C GLU A 191 8.66 11.60 -5.67
N LYS A 192 9.52 11.54 -4.66
CA LYS A 192 9.98 12.78 -4.02
C LYS A 192 10.84 13.50 -5.06
N LYS A 193 10.46 14.74 -5.42
CA LYS A 193 11.42 15.64 -6.07
C LYS A 193 12.66 15.64 -5.18
N VAL A 194 13.77 15.24 -5.75
CA VAL A 194 15.07 15.51 -5.13
C VAL A 194 15.30 16.99 -5.41
N ASP A 195 14.97 17.83 -4.43
CA ASP A 195 15.33 19.25 -4.47
C ASP A 195 16.86 19.30 -4.35
N ASP A 196 17.53 19.30 -5.49
CA ASP A 196 18.95 19.61 -5.55
C ASP A 196 19.11 21.14 -5.42
N PHE A 197 19.04 21.60 -4.17
CA PHE A 197 19.16 23.01 -3.83
C PHE A 197 20.45 23.62 -4.40
N ALA A 198 21.53 22.84 -4.50
CA ALA A 198 22.79 23.29 -5.10
C ALA A 198 22.63 23.52 -6.60
N ALA A 199 21.91 22.65 -7.31
CA ALA A 199 21.62 22.84 -8.75
C ALA A 199 20.65 24.01 -8.99
N GLU A 200 19.64 24.20 -8.14
CA GLU A 200 18.73 25.36 -8.23
C GLU A 200 19.46 26.69 -8.00
N VAL A 201 20.30 26.77 -6.99
CA VAL A 201 21.12 27.96 -6.73
C VAL A 201 22.09 28.22 -7.88
N ALA A 202 22.76 27.18 -8.41
CA ALA A 202 23.65 27.32 -9.55
C ALA A 202 22.91 27.81 -10.81
N ALA A 203 21.71 27.33 -11.07
CA ALA A 203 20.86 27.77 -12.18
C ALA A 203 20.41 29.24 -12.01
N GLN A 204 20.04 29.65 -10.79
CA GLN A 204 19.69 31.06 -10.50
C GLN A 204 20.88 32.01 -10.65
N VAL A 205 22.06 31.61 -10.19
CA VAL A 205 23.29 32.40 -10.38
C VAL A 205 23.67 32.51 -11.86
N ALA A 206 23.58 31.42 -12.62
CA ALA A 206 23.82 31.43 -14.06
C ALA A 206 22.83 32.33 -14.82
N ALA A 207 21.55 32.30 -14.46
CA ALA A 207 20.54 33.18 -15.05
C ALA A 207 20.79 34.68 -14.72
N ALA A 208 21.20 34.98 -13.52
CA ALA A 208 21.52 36.35 -13.10
C ALA A 208 22.76 36.92 -13.80
N THR A 209 23.77 36.09 -14.10
CA THR A 209 24.98 36.49 -14.82
C THR A 209 24.83 36.63 -16.34
N GLN A 210 23.78 36.03 -16.93
CA GLN A 210 23.46 36.17 -18.37
C GLN A 210 22.54 37.37 -18.68
N GLY A 211 22.00 38.03 -17.67
CA GLY A 211 21.11 39.20 -17.80
C GLY A 211 21.79 40.55 -17.52
N ALA A 212 23.09 40.55 -17.29
CA ALA A 212 23.92 41.74 -17.09
C ALA A 212 24.89 41.93 -18.25
#